data_ce4b3fd32985d40c0b096f72778eec83
#
_entry.id   ce4b3fd32985d40c0b096f72778eec83
#
_cell.length_a   1.000
_cell.length_b   1.000
_cell.length_c   1.000
_cell.angle_alpha   90.00
_cell.angle_beta   90.00
_cell.angle_gamma   90.00
#
_symmetry.space_group_name_H-M   'P 1'
#
loop_
_entity.id
_entity.type
_entity.pdbx_description
1 polymer ?
#
loop_
_entity_poly.entity_id
_entity_poly.type
_entity_poly.pdbx_seq_one_letter_code
_entity_poly.pdbx_strand_id
1 'polypeptide(L)'
;MTPPLNLLAIETSTEACSVALWRDGEVFERFDIAPRRHAELTLPWVDAVLAQAGIAKTAIDAIAVGVGPGAFTGVRLGVSLAQGMALALGLPAIGISTLAALAMRAAAGDGSRVVAAIDARMGEVYWAPFELRDGEAVALAGEQVSKPEAVSIDGEDWHGVGTGFAAQDGQLATRLAAQLATVDAAALPHAADIARLAVFACQRGQAVPPERLEPAYLRNNVALTLAEQVERRARKG
;
A
#
# COMPACT_ATOMS: atom_id res chain seq x y z
N MET A 1 31.48 -5.51 7.93
CA MET A 1 30.17 -4.99 8.40
C MET A 1 29.51 -4.31 7.21
N THR A 2 28.34 -4.75 6.80
CA THR A 2 27.54 -4.02 5.81
C THR A 2 27.18 -2.67 6.45
N PRO A 3 27.28 -1.54 5.72
CA PRO A 3 26.86 -0.25 6.28
C PRO A 3 25.36 -0.30 6.65
N PRO A 4 24.95 0.49 7.65
CA PRO A 4 23.56 0.54 8.05
C PRO A 4 22.68 0.96 6.85
N LEU A 5 21.61 0.22 6.61
CA LEU A 5 20.66 0.53 5.54
C LEU A 5 19.65 1.55 6.04
N ASN A 6 19.52 2.68 5.35
CA ASN A 6 18.55 3.72 5.62
C ASN A 6 17.53 3.80 4.50
N LEU A 7 16.31 3.33 4.73
CA LEU A 7 15.21 3.33 3.75
C LEU A 7 14.18 4.40 4.12
N LEU A 8 13.98 5.36 3.25
CA LEU A 8 12.86 6.31 3.36
C LEU A 8 11.64 5.74 2.65
N ALA A 9 10.50 5.70 3.33
CA ALA A 9 9.26 5.16 2.80
C ALA A 9 8.12 6.17 2.80
N ILE A 10 7.24 6.08 1.80
CA ILE A 10 6.07 6.94 1.63
C ILE A 10 4.84 6.08 1.35
N GLU A 11 3.72 6.41 2.02
CA GLU A 11 2.42 5.81 1.71
C GLU A 11 1.34 6.90 1.66
N THR A 12 0.66 6.98 0.52
CA THR A 12 -0.36 7.99 0.22
C THR A 12 -1.55 7.43 -0.55
N SER A 13 -1.67 6.10 -0.62
CA SER A 13 -2.67 5.41 -1.48
C SER A 13 -4.09 5.44 -0.92
N THR A 14 -4.30 5.86 0.33
CA THR A 14 -5.60 5.91 1.01
C THR A 14 -5.89 7.32 1.53
N GLU A 15 -6.84 7.48 2.44
CA GLU A 15 -7.08 8.71 3.18
C GLU A 15 -5.99 9.03 4.20
N ALA A 16 -5.15 8.06 4.55
CA ALA A 16 -3.98 8.29 5.37
C ALA A 16 -2.80 8.77 4.53
N CYS A 17 -2.00 9.65 5.14
CA CYS A 17 -0.68 10.01 4.69
C CYS A 17 0.34 9.51 5.71
N SER A 18 1.38 8.84 5.27
CA SER A 18 2.48 8.49 6.14
C SER A 18 3.83 8.55 5.45
N VAL A 19 4.85 8.84 6.25
CA VAL A 19 6.27 8.84 5.88
C VAL A 19 7.04 8.15 6.98
N ALA A 20 7.92 7.22 6.64
CA ALA A 20 8.75 6.52 7.59
C ALA A 20 10.20 6.43 7.14
N LEU A 21 11.10 6.39 8.10
CA LEU A 21 12.50 6.01 7.90
C LEU A 21 12.75 4.71 8.66
N TRP A 22 13.22 3.69 7.96
CA TRP A 22 13.80 2.50 8.57
C TRP A 22 15.31 2.64 8.64
N ARG A 23 15.88 2.38 9.80
CA ARG A 23 17.32 2.42 10.05
C ARG A 23 17.70 1.31 11.02
N ASP A 24 18.45 0.33 10.56
CA ASP A 24 18.99 -0.77 11.40
C ASP A 24 17.95 -1.46 12.31
N GLY A 25 16.72 -1.65 11.82
CA GLY A 25 15.62 -2.28 12.58
C GLY A 25 14.74 -1.28 13.34
N GLU A 26 15.17 -0.03 13.49
CA GLU A 26 14.36 1.03 14.09
C GLU A 26 13.54 1.75 13.01
N VAL A 27 12.31 2.13 13.35
CA VAL A 27 11.40 2.84 12.43
C VAL A 27 10.95 4.16 13.07
N PHE A 28 11.19 5.25 12.36
CA PHE A 28 10.70 6.59 12.69
C PHE A 28 9.55 6.92 11.74
N GLU A 29 8.35 7.19 12.24
CA GLU A 29 7.18 7.42 11.39
C GLU A 29 6.43 8.70 11.74
N ARG A 30 5.84 9.32 10.72
CA ARG A 30 4.74 10.29 10.80
C ARG A 30 3.54 9.70 10.07
N PHE A 31 2.39 9.70 10.74
CA PHE A 31 1.13 9.17 10.21
C PHE A 31 -0.03 10.07 10.64
N ASP A 32 -0.95 10.36 9.74
CA ASP A 32 -2.22 11.03 10.04
C ASP A 32 -3.27 10.64 9.00
N ILE A 33 -4.54 10.64 9.40
CA ILE A 33 -5.68 10.59 8.47
C ILE A 33 -5.87 12.01 7.95
N ALA A 34 -5.37 12.28 6.76
CA ALA A 34 -5.24 13.61 6.20
C ALA A 34 -5.76 13.71 4.76
N PRO A 35 -7.05 13.47 4.52
CA PRO A 35 -7.61 13.49 3.17
C PRO A 35 -7.28 14.80 2.45
N ARG A 36 -6.75 14.69 1.22
CA ARG A 36 -6.36 15.81 0.33
C ARG A 36 -5.15 16.64 0.79
N ARG A 37 -4.49 16.30 1.92
CA ARG A 37 -3.32 17.02 2.43
C ARG A 37 -2.00 16.31 2.18
N HIS A 38 -2.02 15.16 1.49
CA HIS A 38 -0.83 14.35 1.25
C HIS A 38 0.34 15.16 0.64
N ALA A 39 0.06 15.97 -0.38
CA ALA A 39 1.09 16.81 -1.01
C ALA A 39 1.68 17.86 -0.07
N GLU A 40 0.87 18.40 0.84
CA GLU A 40 1.29 19.38 1.84
C GLU A 40 2.19 18.73 2.92
N LEU A 41 1.85 17.50 3.33
CA LEU A 41 2.45 16.85 4.50
C LEU A 41 3.70 16.05 4.17
N THR A 42 3.77 15.39 3.00
CA THR A 42 4.80 14.38 2.74
C THR A 42 6.21 14.94 2.86
N LEU A 43 6.56 16.04 2.18
CA LEU A 43 7.94 16.58 2.22
C LEU A 43 8.32 17.13 3.59
N PRO A 44 7.50 17.90 4.31
CA PRO A 44 7.78 18.28 5.69
C PRO A 44 7.98 17.08 6.63
N TRP A 45 7.25 15.98 6.43
CA TRP A 45 7.40 14.79 7.25
C TRP A 45 8.66 14.00 6.91
N VAL A 46 9.12 14.02 5.65
CA VAL A 46 10.45 13.50 5.31
C VAL A 46 11.53 14.21 6.15
N ASP A 47 11.51 15.55 6.19
CA ASP A 47 12.46 16.31 7.01
C ASP A 47 12.33 15.98 8.50
N ALA A 48 11.10 15.79 8.99
CA ALA A 48 10.84 15.47 10.39
C ALA A 48 11.35 14.08 10.81
N VAL A 49 11.15 13.02 10.00
CA VAL A 49 11.64 11.67 10.33
C VAL A 49 13.16 11.59 10.25
N LEU A 50 13.79 12.27 9.29
CA LEU A 50 15.26 12.36 9.18
C LEU A 50 15.87 13.09 10.38
N ALA A 51 15.28 14.22 10.77
CA ALA A 51 15.73 14.97 11.96
C ALA A 51 15.58 14.14 13.24
N GLN A 52 14.48 13.39 13.39
CA GLN A 52 14.26 12.50 14.54
C GLN A 52 15.29 11.38 14.59
N ALA A 53 15.66 10.81 13.44
CA ALA A 53 16.68 9.78 13.34
C ALA A 53 18.13 10.32 13.39
N GLY A 54 18.31 11.65 13.36
CA GLY A 54 19.62 12.29 13.41
C GLY A 54 20.48 12.06 12.16
N ILE A 55 19.86 11.89 10.97
CA ILE A 55 20.60 11.69 9.72
C ILE A 55 20.29 12.77 8.68
N ALA A 56 21.24 12.99 7.77
CA ALA A 56 21.07 13.87 6.62
C ALA A 56 20.38 13.12 5.45
N LYS A 57 19.76 13.87 4.53
CA LYS A 57 19.17 13.31 3.30
C LYS A 57 20.16 12.49 2.46
N THR A 58 21.43 12.87 2.49
CA THR A 58 22.53 12.19 1.78
C THR A 58 22.92 10.84 2.38
N ALA A 59 22.38 10.50 3.55
CA ALA A 59 22.59 9.19 4.18
C ALA A 59 21.49 8.17 3.84
N ILE A 60 20.48 8.55 3.05
CA ILE A 60 19.44 7.63 2.56
C ILE A 60 20.05 6.75 1.48
N ASP A 61 19.72 5.45 1.49
CA ASP A 61 20.24 4.46 0.54
C ASP A 61 19.22 4.12 -0.56
N ALA A 62 17.92 4.17 -0.26
CA ALA A 62 16.85 3.99 -1.25
C ALA A 62 15.53 4.65 -0.80
N ILE A 63 14.66 4.91 -1.78
CA ILE A 63 13.31 5.46 -1.54
C ILE A 63 12.29 4.36 -1.82
N ALA A 64 11.50 3.98 -0.83
CA ALA A 64 10.39 3.06 -0.96
C ALA A 64 9.04 3.79 -1.03
N VAL A 65 8.07 3.22 -1.72
CA VAL A 65 6.73 3.81 -1.82
C VAL A 65 5.66 2.75 -2.06
N GLY A 66 4.49 2.97 -1.47
CA GLY A 66 3.28 2.23 -1.82
C GLY A 66 2.88 2.52 -3.26
N VAL A 67 2.95 1.51 -4.13
CA VAL A 67 2.60 1.65 -5.55
C VAL A 67 1.12 1.38 -5.83
N GLY A 68 0.32 1.17 -4.79
CA GLY A 68 -1.07 0.75 -4.92
C GLY A 68 -1.26 -0.76 -4.71
N PRO A 69 -2.51 -1.22 -4.92
CA PRO A 69 -3.69 -0.49 -5.36
C PRO A 69 -4.23 0.48 -4.31
N GLY A 70 -4.97 1.51 -4.76
CA GLY A 70 -5.56 2.50 -3.88
C GLY A 70 -6.18 3.68 -4.64
N ALA A 71 -6.30 4.82 -3.97
CA ALA A 71 -6.82 6.05 -4.56
C ALA A 71 -5.91 6.56 -5.69
N PHE A 72 -6.47 6.69 -6.88
CA PHE A 72 -5.77 7.04 -8.12
C PHE A 72 -4.80 8.23 -7.99
N THR A 73 -5.25 9.32 -7.36
CA THR A 73 -4.43 10.53 -7.18
C THR A 73 -3.35 10.30 -6.12
N GLY A 74 -3.69 9.60 -5.04
CA GLY A 74 -2.77 9.33 -3.93
C GLY A 74 -1.59 8.47 -4.36
N VAL A 75 -1.87 7.34 -5.03
CA VAL A 75 -0.82 6.44 -5.56
C VAL A 75 0.14 7.19 -6.48
N ARG A 76 -0.40 7.98 -7.44
CA ARG A 76 0.45 8.76 -8.36
C ARG A 76 1.27 9.82 -7.66
N LEU A 77 0.70 10.50 -6.69
CA LEU A 77 1.42 11.48 -5.88
C LEU A 77 2.62 10.83 -5.17
N GLY A 78 2.40 9.73 -4.46
CA GLY A 78 3.46 8.99 -3.77
C GLY A 78 4.58 8.55 -4.71
N VAL A 79 4.22 7.91 -5.82
CA VAL A 79 5.19 7.46 -6.84
C VAL A 79 5.97 8.65 -7.41
N SER A 80 5.30 9.76 -7.77
CA SER A 80 5.98 10.95 -8.32
C SER A 80 6.92 11.61 -7.32
N LEU A 81 6.55 11.68 -6.04
CA LEU A 81 7.42 12.19 -4.98
C LEU A 81 8.63 11.28 -4.76
N ALA A 82 8.42 9.96 -4.72
CA ALA A 82 9.50 8.99 -4.59
C ALA A 82 10.48 9.05 -5.77
N GLN A 83 9.97 9.11 -7.01
CA GLN A 83 10.78 9.28 -8.22
C GLN A 83 11.59 10.58 -8.17
N GLY A 84 10.94 11.72 -7.84
CA GLY A 84 11.60 13.02 -7.79
C GLY A 84 12.72 13.06 -6.75
N MET A 85 12.48 12.52 -5.54
CA MET A 85 13.51 12.45 -4.50
C MET A 85 14.63 11.49 -4.87
N ALA A 86 14.31 10.30 -5.38
CA ALA A 86 15.31 9.31 -5.78
C ALA A 86 16.21 9.87 -6.91
N LEU A 87 15.64 10.52 -7.92
CA LEU A 87 16.41 11.20 -8.98
C LEU A 87 17.32 12.31 -8.42
N ALA A 88 16.78 13.16 -7.55
CA ALA A 88 17.55 14.28 -7.00
C ALA A 88 18.72 13.82 -6.12
N LEU A 89 18.61 12.65 -5.48
CA LEU A 89 19.63 12.09 -4.60
C LEU A 89 20.52 11.05 -5.30
N GLY A 90 20.20 10.66 -6.54
CA GLY A 90 20.91 9.60 -7.27
C GLY A 90 20.69 8.20 -6.67
N LEU A 91 19.49 7.95 -6.09
CA LEU A 91 19.15 6.73 -5.37
C LEU A 91 18.24 5.82 -6.18
N PRO A 92 18.25 4.50 -5.91
CA PRO A 92 17.24 3.59 -6.42
C PRO A 92 15.89 3.78 -5.73
N ALA A 93 14.82 3.34 -6.39
CA ALA A 93 13.46 3.34 -5.86
C ALA A 93 12.92 1.91 -5.71
N ILE A 94 12.01 1.70 -4.76
CA ILE A 94 11.39 0.41 -4.46
C ILE A 94 9.88 0.58 -4.39
N GLY A 95 9.16 -0.10 -5.26
CA GLY A 95 7.70 -0.17 -5.20
C GLY A 95 7.23 -1.31 -4.30
N ILE A 96 6.38 -1.02 -3.35
CA ILE A 96 5.78 -2.00 -2.43
C ILE A 96 4.27 -2.00 -2.62
N SER A 97 3.66 -3.18 -2.62
CA SER A 97 2.21 -3.31 -2.63
C SER A 97 1.57 -2.63 -1.42
N THR A 98 0.59 -1.77 -1.66
CA THR A 98 -0.22 -1.17 -0.58
C THR A 98 -1.02 -2.23 0.17
N LEU A 99 -1.51 -3.29 -0.51
CA LEU A 99 -2.20 -4.40 0.15
C LEU A 99 -1.25 -5.24 1.00
N ALA A 100 0.00 -5.43 0.58
CA ALA A 100 1.00 -6.11 1.40
C ALA A 100 1.32 -5.30 2.67
N ALA A 101 1.50 -3.97 2.55
CA ALA A 101 1.68 -3.10 3.70
C ALA A 101 0.46 -3.11 4.64
N LEU A 102 -0.75 -3.14 4.09
CA LEU A 102 -1.98 -3.27 4.86
C LEU A 102 -2.06 -4.62 5.57
N ALA A 103 -1.64 -5.73 4.93
CA ALA A 103 -1.62 -7.05 5.55
C ALA A 103 -0.73 -7.11 6.80
N MET A 104 0.37 -6.35 6.83
CA MET A 104 1.25 -6.21 8.01
C MET A 104 0.54 -5.57 9.21
N ARG A 105 -0.64 -4.96 9.03
CA ARG A 105 -1.44 -4.36 10.12
C ARG A 105 -2.28 -5.38 10.87
N ALA A 106 -2.38 -6.62 10.39
CA ALA A 106 -3.11 -7.66 11.11
C ALA A 106 -2.49 -7.90 12.50
N ALA A 107 -3.33 -7.90 13.53
CA ALA A 107 -2.91 -8.26 14.88
C ALA A 107 -2.78 -9.80 15.00
N ALA A 108 -1.85 -10.36 14.22
CA ALA A 108 -1.68 -11.81 14.05
C ALA A 108 -0.19 -12.16 14.02
N GLY A 109 0.12 -13.38 14.42
CA GLY A 109 1.50 -13.87 14.47
C GLY A 109 2.00 -14.45 13.15
N ASP A 110 3.25 -14.88 13.15
CA ASP A 110 3.86 -15.59 12.05
C ASP A 110 3.07 -16.87 11.69
N GLY A 111 2.96 -17.18 10.40
CA GLY A 111 2.14 -18.25 9.86
C GLY A 111 0.64 -17.90 9.70
N SER A 112 0.19 -16.73 10.15
CA SER A 112 -1.21 -16.32 10.03
C SER A 112 -1.56 -15.93 8.61
N ARG A 113 -2.79 -16.28 8.19
CA ARG A 113 -3.37 -15.91 6.89
C ARG A 113 -4.15 -14.60 7.01
N VAL A 114 -3.91 -13.68 6.10
CA VAL A 114 -4.50 -12.34 6.11
C VAL A 114 -5.16 -12.05 4.76
N VAL A 115 -6.39 -11.52 4.79
CA VAL A 115 -7.02 -10.90 3.63
C VAL A 115 -6.92 -9.39 3.81
N ALA A 116 -6.10 -8.74 3.01
CA ALA A 116 -6.07 -7.28 2.95
C ALA A 116 -7.07 -6.79 1.90
N ALA A 117 -7.90 -5.81 2.25
CA ALA A 117 -8.90 -5.26 1.35
C ALA A 117 -9.07 -3.76 1.51
N ILE A 118 -9.07 -3.02 0.41
CA ILE A 118 -9.29 -1.56 0.34
C ILE A 118 -10.55 -1.28 -0.49
N ASP A 119 -11.38 -0.32 -0.05
CA ASP A 119 -12.51 0.17 -0.84
C ASP A 119 -12.04 0.72 -2.19
N ALA A 120 -12.36 0.02 -3.28
CA ALA A 120 -12.02 0.41 -4.64
C ALA A 120 -13.04 1.38 -5.27
N ARG A 121 -14.04 1.81 -4.50
CA ARG A 121 -15.20 2.58 -4.96
C ARG A 121 -16.05 1.80 -5.98
N MET A 122 -17.18 2.38 -6.39
CA MET A 122 -18.09 1.79 -7.39
C MET A 122 -18.64 0.39 -7.01
N GLY A 123 -18.69 0.08 -5.70
CA GLY A 123 -19.17 -1.21 -5.20
C GLY A 123 -18.14 -2.34 -5.31
N GLU A 124 -16.87 -2.03 -5.47
CA GLU A 124 -15.77 -3.01 -5.59
C GLU A 124 -14.74 -2.84 -4.47
N VAL A 125 -13.92 -3.86 -4.27
CA VAL A 125 -12.79 -3.87 -3.37
C VAL A 125 -11.51 -4.27 -4.12
N TYR A 126 -10.38 -3.61 -3.80
CA TYR A 126 -9.06 -4.14 -4.07
C TYR A 126 -8.72 -5.10 -2.96
N TRP A 127 -8.27 -6.30 -3.29
CA TRP A 127 -7.97 -7.30 -2.28
C TRP A 127 -6.91 -8.29 -2.71
N ALA A 128 -6.23 -8.89 -1.74
CA ALA A 128 -5.37 -10.05 -1.95
C ALA A 128 -5.21 -10.85 -0.64
N PRO A 129 -4.98 -12.17 -0.75
CA PRO A 129 -4.64 -13.04 0.36
C PRO A 129 -3.12 -13.07 0.59
N PHE A 130 -2.71 -13.03 1.85
CA PHE A 130 -1.32 -13.07 2.30
C PHE A 130 -1.13 -14.09 3.40
N GLU A 131 0.11 -14.53 3.61
CA GLU A 131 0.58 -15.19 4.81
C GLU A 131 1.66 -14.32 5.46
N LEU A 132 1.55 -14.08 6.76
CA LEU A 132 2.63 -13.44 7.51
C LEU A 132 3.72 -14.47 7.76
N ARG A 133 4.93 -14.22 7.26
CA ARG A 133 6.05 -15.15 7.39
C ARG A 133 7.35 -14.38 7.58
N ASP A 134 8.05 -14.67 8.69
CA ASP A 134 9.35 -14.08 9.02
C ASP A 134 9.34 -12.53 8.98
N GLY A 135 8.22 -11.90 9.38
CA GLY A 135 8.06 -10.44 9.38
C GLY A 135 7.71 -9.84 8.01
N GLU A 136 7.35 -10.65 7.02
CA GLU A 136 6.92 -10.23 5.68
C GLU A 136 5.47 -10.68 5.39
N ALA A 137 4.70 -9.88 4.67
CA ALA A 137 3.42 -10.28 4.09
C ALA A 137 3.68 -10.93 2.72
N VAL A 138 3.66 -12.25 2.67
CA VAL A 138 3.90 -13.03 1.45
C VAL A 138 2.58 -13.27 0.74
N ALA A 139 2.44 -12.79 -0.49
CA ALA A 139 1.23 -12.95 -1.28
C ALA A 139 0.98 -14.43 -1.62
N LEU A 140 -0.22 -14.93 -1.32
CA LEU A 140 -0.67 -16.28 -1.67
C LEU A 140 -1.33 -16.34 -3.06
N ALA A 141 -1.82 -15.20 -3.54
CA ALA A 141 -2.35 -15.03 -4.90
C ALA A 141 -2.15 -13.58 -5.38
N GLY A 142 -2.37 -13.34 -6.67
CA GLY A 142 -2.30 -12.01 -7.25
C GLY A 142 -3.36 -11.07 -6.70
N GLU A 143 -3.04 -9.78 -6.66
CA GLU A 143 -3.97 -8.72 -6.30
C GLU A 143 -5.12 -8.61 -7.30
N GLN A 144 -6.32 -8.33 -6.79
CA GLN A 144 -7.54 -8.31 -7.59
C GLN A 144 -8.40 -7.08 -7.28
N VAL A 145 -9.25 -6.73 -8.24
CA VAL A 145 -10.39 -5.85 -8.04
C VAL A 145 -11.65 -6.62 -8.39
N SER A 146 -12.60 -6.67 -7.48
CA SER A 146 -13.86 -7.36 -7.68
C SER A 146 -14.95 -6.84 -6.75
N LYS A 147 -16.19 -7.22 -7.01
CA LYS A 147 -17.27 -7.01 -6.06
C LYS A 147 -17.07 -7.90 -4.83
N PRO A 148 -17.52 -7.45 -3.63
CA PRO A 148 -17.39 -8.24 -2.40
C PRO A 148 -17.92 -9.66 -2.49
N GLU A 149 -19.05 -9.88 -3.18
CA GLU A 149 -19.67 -11.19 -3.35
C GLU A 149 -18.86 -12.16 -4.21
N ALA A 150 -17.95 -11.66 -5.04
CA ALA A 150 -17.06 -12.47 -5.88
C ALA A 150 -15.75 -12.86 -5.18
N VAL A 151 -15.46 -12.27 -4.00
CA VAL A 151 -14.26 -12.62 -3.23
C VAL A 151 -14.42 -14.04 -2.68
N SER A 152 -13.38 -14.85 -2.87
CA SER A 152 -13.33 -16.22 -2.36
C SER A 152 -11.94 -16.54 -1.82
N ILE A 153 -11.90 -17.14 -0.64
CA ILE A 153 -10.72 -17.65 0.03
C ILE A 153 -11.00 -19.05 0.56
N ASP A 154 -9.99 -19.89 0.62
CA ASP A 154 -10.12 -21.26 1.08
C ASP A 154 -9.68 -21.43 2.53
N GLY A 155 -10.36 -22.28 3.29
CA GLY A 155 -10.08 -22.61 4.68
C GLY A 155 -10.64 -21.59 5.67
N GLU A 156 -10.18 -21.67 6.91
CA GLU A 156 -10.66 -20.90 8.07
C GLU A 156 -9.51 -20.15 8.73
N ASP A 157 -9.77 -19.42 9.81
CA ASP A 157 -8.80 -18.66 10.61
C ASP A 157 -8.07 -17.55 9.86
N TRP A 158 -8.75 -16.85 8.95
CA TRP A 158 -8.24 -15.68 8.28
C TRP A 158 -8.42 -14.40 9.11
N HIS A 159 -7.46 -13.49 9.01
CA HIS A 159 -7.55 -12.14 9.56
C HIS A 159 -7.87 -11.14 8.45
N GLY A 160 -9.02 -10.49 8.53
CA GLY A 160 -9.42 -9.44 7.58
C GLY A 160 -8.88 -8.08 8.02
N VAL A 161 -8.25 -7.32 7.12
CA VAL A 161 -7.75 -5.97 7.41
C VAL A 161 -8.07 -4.99 6.28
N GLY A 162 -8.48 -3.78 6.66
CA GLY A 162 -8.63 -2.64 5.77
C GLY A 162 -10.06 -2.25 5.43
N THR A 163 -10.18 -1.08 4.82
CA THR A 163 -11.46 -0.37 4.57
C THR A 163 -12.43 -1.11 3.65
N GLY A 164 -11.94 -2.08 2.86
CA GLY A 164 -12.79 -2.96 2.06
C GLY A 164 -13.80 -3.76 2.87
N PHE A 165 -13.49 -4.06 4.14
CA PHE A 165 -14.40 -4.79 5.04
C PHE A 165 -15.55 -3.92 5.58
N ALA A 166 -15.38 -2.59 5.63
CA ALA A 166 -16.46 -1.66 5.97
C ALA A 166 -17.25 -1.17 4.75
N ALA A 167 -16.69 -1.32 3.55
CA ALA A 167 -17.32 -0.88 2.31
C ALA A 167 -18.64 -1.62 2.05
N GLN A 168 -19.59 -0.95 1.37
CA GLN A 168 -20.88 -1.54 1.01
C GLN A 168 -21.60 -2.19 2.19
N ASP A 169 -21.71 -1.47 3.31
CA ASP A 169 -22.37 -1.93 4.55
C ASP A 169 -21.79 -3.27 5.08
N GLY A 170 -20.49 -3.51 4.90
CA GLY A 170 -19.81 -4.70 5.39
C GLY A 170 -20.08 -5.97 4.59
N GLN A 171 -20.43 -5.84 3.30
CA GLN A 171 -20.72 -7.02 2.46
C GLN A 171 -19.56 -8.01 2.40
N LEU A 172 -18.30 -7.55 2.33
CA LEU A 172 -17.13 -8.44 2.33
C LEU A 172 -17.00 -9.20 3.67
N ALA A 173 -17.17 -8.51 4.79
CA ALA A 173 -17.14 -9.14 6.12
C ALA A 173 -18.24 -10.20 6.26
N THR A 174 -19.45 -9.90 5.79
CA THR A 174 -20.58 -10.84 5.78
C THR A 174 -20.30 -12.03 4.86
N ARG A 175 -19.76 -11.77 3.67
CA ARG A 175 -19.45 -12.81 2.67
C ARG A 175 -18.42 -13.82 3.18
N LEU A 176 -17.44 -13.36 3.93
CA LEU A 176 -16.34 -14.19 4.44
C LEU A 176 -16.50 -14.60 5.91
N ALA A 177 -17.65 -14.34 6.53
CA ALA A 177 -17.86 -14.51 7.98
C ALA A 177 -17.47 -15.90 8.53
N ALA A 178 -17.68 -16.96 7.74
CA ALA A 178 -17.33 -18.32 8.15
C ALA A 178 -15.82 -18.60 8.10
N GLN A 179 -15.06 -17.84 7.34
CA GLN A 179 -13.61 -18.00 7.17
C GLN A 179 -12.78 -17.06 8.07
N LEU A 180 -13.40 -15.98 8.56
CA LEU A 180 -12.70 -14.93 9.31
C LEU A 180 -12.67 -15.20 10.80
N ALA A 181 -11.46 -15.22 11.38
CA ALA A 181 -11.25 -15.22 12.83
C ALA A 181 -11.39 -13.79 13.41
N THR A 182 -10.85 -12.79 12.72
CA THR A 182 -10.93 -11.38 13.14
C THR A 182 -11.09 -10.46 11.94
N VAL A 183 -11.62 -9.24 12.18
CA VAL A 183 -11.68 -8.17 11.17
C VAL A 183 -11.28 -6.84 11.80
N ASP A 184 -10.31 -6.14 11.22
CA ASP A 184 -10.03 -4.73 11.46
C ASP A 184 -10.35 -3.93 10.20
N ALA A 185 -11.59 -3.46 10.11
CA ALA A 185 -12.09 -2.68 8.98
C ALA A 185 -11.61 -1.20 8.98
N ALA A 186 -10.92 -0.77 10.04
CA ALA A 186 -10.37 0.58 10.16
C ALA A 186 -8.86 0.64 9.86
N ALA A 187 -8.20 -0.52 9.71
CA ALA A 187 -6.78 -0.56 9.40
C ALA A 187 -6.47 0.18 8.09
N LEU A 188 -5.40 0.95 8.10
CA LEU A 188 -4.86 1.67 6.93
C LEU A 188 -3.40 1.28 6.71
N PRO A 189 -2.90 1.31 5.47
CA PRO A 189 -1.49 1.02 5.19
C PRO A 189 -0.60 2.12 5.78
N HIS A 190 0.57 1.72 6.29
CA HIS A 190 1.55 2.59 6.92
C HIS A 190 2.87 2.60 6.15
N ALA A 191 3.53 3.76 6.08
CA ALA A 191 4.89 3.86 5.53
C ALA A 191 5.91 3.04 6.34
N ALA A 192 5.68 2.85 7.64
CA ALA A 192 6.47 1.95 8.47
C ALA A 192 6.50 0.52 7.93
N ASP A 193 5.36 0.01 7.45
CA ASP A 193 5.26 -1.33 6.89
C ASP A 193 5.80 -1.39 5.44
N ILE A 194 5.62 -0.32 4.66
CA ILE A 194 6.34 -0.13 3.38
C ILE A 194 7.84 -0.23 3.60
N ALA A 195 8.39 0.46 4.62
CA ALA A 195 9.82 0.43 4.92
C ALA A 195 10.31 -0.97 5.31
N ARG A 196 9.59 -1.69 6.17
CA ARG A 196 9.92 -3.06 6.56
C ARG A 196 9.94 -4.02 5.36
N LEU A 197 8.90 -3.98 4.51
CA LEU A 197 8.82 -4.79 3.31
C LEU A 197 9.91 -4.43 2.29
N ALA A 198 10.30 -3.15 2.21
CA ALA A 198 11.37 -2.69 1.34
C ALA A 198 12.74 -3.25 1.72
N VAL A 199 13.00 -3.59 2.99
CA VAL A 199 14.22 -4.31 3.40
C VAL A 199 14.34 -5.65 2.68
N PHE A 200 13.27 -6.44 2.68
CA PHE A 200 13.22 -7.72 1.97
C PHE A 200 13.35 -7.54 0.45
N ALA A 201 12.69 -6.53 -0.10
CA ALA A 201 12.78 -6.20 -1.53
C ALA A 201 14.23 -5.80 -1.93
N CYS A 202 14.93 -5.03 -1.10
CA CYS A 202 16.34 -4.70 -1.28
C CYS A 202 17.22 -5.96 -1.28
N GLN A 203 17.02 -6.85 -0.31
CA GLN A 203 17.77 -8.10 -0.21
C GLN A 203 17.59 -8.99 -1.44
N ARG A 204 16.42 -8.93 -2.06
CA ARG A 204 16.09 -9.65 -3.32
C ARG A 204 16.53 -8.91 -4.59
N GLY A 205 17.16 -7.74 -4.48
CA GLY A 205 17.61 -6.94 -5.63
C GLY A 205 16.46 -6.34 -6.45
N GLN A 206 15.32 -6.05 -5.82
CA GLN A 206 14.11 -5.53 -6.48
C GLN A 206 14.09 -3.99 -6.60
N ALA A 207 15.13 -3.32 -6.14
CA ALA A 207 15.29 -1.88 -6.35
C ALA A 207 15.48 -1.57 -7.84
N VAL A 208 14.83 -0.54 -8.32
CA VAL A 208 14.84 -0.12 -9.73
C VAL A 208 15.32 1.32 -9.87
N PRO A 209 15.83 1.72 -11.06
CA PRO A 209 16.00 3.13 -11.38
C PRO A 209 14.68 3.90 -11.21
N PRO A 210 14.70 5.13 -10.68
CA PRO A 210 13.48 5.88 -10.37
C PRO A 210 12.49 6.00 -11.55
N GLU A 211 12.99 6.15 -12.76
CA GLU A 211 12.19 6.25 -13.99
C GLU A 211 11.42 4.97 -14.35
N ARG A 212 11.78 3.84 -13.73
CA ARG A 212 11.07 2.55 -13.90
C ARG A 212 10.07 2.24 -12.80
N LEU A 213 9.98 3.11 -11.81
CA LEU A 213 8.98 2.96 -10.76
C LEU A 213 7.60 3.32 -11.31
N GLU A 214 6.65 2.41 -11.30
CA GLU A 214 5.31 2.60 -11.85
C GLU A 214 4.22 2.26 -10.84
N PRO A 215 3.07 2.97 -10.87
CA PRO A 215 1.89 2.57 -10.11
C PRO A 215 1.35 1.21 -10.55
N ALA A 216 0.88 0.40 -9.61
CA ALA A 216 0.15 -0.83 -9.90
C ALA A 216 -1.30 -0.49 -10.32
N TYR A 217 -1.66 -0.80 -11.55
CA TYR A 217 -3.00 -0.60 -12.09
C TYR A 217 -3.75 -1.93 -12.19
N LEU A 218 -4.68 -2.18 -11.28
CA LEU A 218 -5.53 -3.38 -11.34
C LEU A 218 -6.79 -3.17 -12.19
N ARG A 219 -7.21 -1.93 -12.37
CA ARG A 219 -8.40 -1.60 -13.15
C ARG A 219 -8.00 -1.07 -14.53
N ASN A 220 -8.11 -1.93 -15.55
CA ASN A 220 -7.75 -1.59 -16.93
C ASN A 220 -8.84 -0.80 -17.68
N ASN A 221 -10.09 -0.76 -17.18
CA ASN A 221 -11.25 -0.12 -17.84
C ASN A 221 -11.80 1.04 -17.02
N VAL A 222 -10.98 2.05 -16.71
CA VAL A 222 -11.42 3.22 -15.92
C VAL A 222 -12.15 4.28 -16.74
N ALA A 223 -11.92 4.32 -18.05
CA ALA A 223 -12.59 5.23 -18.96
C ALA A 223 -13.37 4.42 -20.02
N LEU A 224 -14.67 4.67 -20.11
CA LEU A 224 -15.44 4.19 -21.26
C LEU A 224 -14.81 4.79 -22.52
N THR A 225 -14.59 3.94 -23.53
CA THR A 225 -14.22 4.41 -24.87
C THR A 225 -15.29 5.36 -25.40
N LEU A 226 -14.94 6.20 -26.36
CA LEU A 226 -15.92 7.10 -27.00
C LEU A 226 -17.15 6.35 -27.51
N ALA A 227 -16.97 5.14 -28.03
CA ALA A 227 -18.05 4.27 -28.49
C ALA A 227 -18.99 3.86 -27.33
N GLU A 228 -18.45 3.38 -26.23
CA GLU A 228 -19.19 3.00 -25.01
C GLU A 228 -19.89 4.19 -24.36
N GLN A 229 -19.30 5.39 -24.40
CA GLN A 229 -19.94 6.62 -23.94
C GLN A 229 -21.16 7.01 -24.77
N VAL A 230 -21.05 6.86 -26.09
CA VAL A 230 -22.16 7.11 -27.04
C VAL A 230 -23.29 6.10 -26.80
N GLU A 231 -22.96 4.82 -26.69
CA GLU A 231 -23.96 3.77 -26.41
C GLU A 231 -24.67 3.97 -25.06
N ARG A 232 -23.93 4.37 -24.02
CA ARG A 232 -24.52 4.66 -22.71
C ARG A 232 -25.42 5.91 -22.71
N ARG A 233 -25.11 6.90 -23.54
CA ARG A 233 -25.98 8.07 -23.74
C ARG A 233 -27.26 7.69 -24.50
N ALA A 234 -27.16 6.84 -25.52
CA ALA A 234 -28.30 6.36 -26.31
C ALA A 234 -29.26 5.47 -25.50
N ARG A 235 -28.78 4.78 -24.45
CA ARG A 235 -29.64 3.98 -23.53
C ARG A 235 -30.32 4.78 -22.42
N LYS A 236 -29.96 6.07 -22.24
CA LYS A 236 -30.50 6.93 -21.17
C LYS A 236 -31.49 7.99 -21.69
N GLY A 237 -31.67 8.12 -23.01
CA GLY A 237 -32.67 8.92 -23.69
C GLY A 237 -33.80 8.05 -24.25
#